data_4bf7215ba46ea62a16fa8d2f5ccca841
#
_entry.id   4bf7215ba46ea62a16fa8d2f5ccca841
#
_cell.length_a   1.000
_cell.length_b   1.000
_cell.length_c   1.000
_cell.angle_alpha   90.00
_cell.angle_beta   90.00
_cell.angle_gamma   90.00
#
_symmetry.space_group_name_H-M   'P 1'
#
loop_
_entity.id
_entity.type
_entity.pdbx_description
1 polymer ?
#
loop_
_entity_poly.entity_id
_entity_poly.type
_entity_poly.pdbx_seq_one_letter_code
_entity_poly.pdbx_strand_id
1 'polypeptide(L)'
;NRILDQVRTDYLMLIMPGQAIEPGQRAVERLLSVIDESGAGMVYSDFKDSVEGSLSDHPLIDYQPGSIRDTFDLGSMALLSMRAVRRAVKEYGAPREGLKWAAFYDLRLKLSLDSVILRIPEPLYTRIPTDRRASGERQFDYVDPRQRDYQIEMEEVATDHLKRSGAWLEPDFHPLPRAEGPFPVRASVIIPVRNRERTIKDAVLSALSQEASFDFNLIVVDNHSTDRTTEILSALASEDRRLIHLIPGRKDLGIGGCWNEAVFSDCCGEFAVQLDSDDLYAHNRVLERVIETFEERRYAMVIGSYTIVNFDLQEIPPGLIDHKEWTRENGRNNALRINGLGAPRAFYVPVLRQTALPNVSYGEDYSVALRISRYYEIGRIYESVYYARRWEGNSDAALPLATANRYDAYKDHLRTVEIAARKRMNHELGTENN
;
A
#
# COMPACT_ATOMS: atom_id res chain seq x y z
N ASN A 1 1.29 5.75 -29.67
CA ASN A 1 1.73 5.14 -30.90
C ASN A 1 2.32 6.17 -31.89
N ARG A 2 1.63 7.31 -32.17
CA ARG A 2 2.13 8.32 -33.15
C ARG A 2 3.58 8.76 -32.91
N ILE A 3 4.01 8.94 -31.67
CA ILE A 3 5.40 9.31 -31.32
C ILE A 3 6.34 8.17 -31.70
N LEU A 4 6.06 6.95 -31.26
CA LEU A 4 6.90 5.78 -31.50
C LEU A 4 7.09 5.50 -33.00
N ASP A 5 6.05 5.72 -33.81
CA ASP A 5 6.08 5.55 -35.27
C ASP A 5 6.96 6.58 -35.99
N GLN A 6 7.15 7.75 -35.37
CA GLN A 6 7.92 8.86 -35.96
C GLN A 6 9.40 8.85 -35.55
N VAL A 7 9.75 8.22 -34.42
CA VAL A 7 11.13 8.23 -33.91
C VAL A 7 12.05 7.39 -34.82
N ARG A 8 13.09 8.04 -35.37
CA ARG A 8 14.12 7.41 -36.25
C ARG A 8 15.48 7.28 -35.56
N THR A 9 15.63 7.89 -34.38
CA THR A 9 16.87 7.85 -33.57
C THR A 9 16.96 6.56 -32.78
N ASP A 10 18.14 6.27 -32.22
CA ASP A 10 18.40 5.10 -31.39
C ASP A 10 17.87 5.29 -29.95
N TYR A 11 17.68 6.54 -29.56
CA TYR A 11 17.19 6.90 -28.23
C TYR A 11 16.03 7.89 -28.32
N LEU A 12 15.14 7.83 -27.33
CA LEU A 12 14.03 8.76 -27.12
C LEU A 12 14.12 9.34 -25.72
N MET A 13 14.27 10.65 -25.61
CA MET A 13 14.16 11.35 -24.33
C MET A 13 12.71 11.73 -24.09
N LEU A 14 12.19 11.33 -22.95
CA LEU A 14 10.88 11.74 -22.46
C LEU A 14 11.04 12.80 -21.39
N ILE A 15 10.33 13.89 -21.54
CA ILE A 15 10.16 14.94 -20.53
C ILE A 15 8.69 14.93 -20.13
N MET A 16 8.43 14.75 -18.83
CA MET A 16 7.06 14.66 -18.32
C MET A 16 6.35 16.02 -18.50
N PRO A 17 5.11 16.02 -18.98
CA PRO A 17 4.38 17.25 -19.24
C PRO A 17 4.10 18.04 -17.95
N GLY A 18 3.98 19.36 -18.08
CA GLY A 18 3.60 20.26 -16.99
C GLY A 18 4.70 20.57 -15.98
N GLN A 19 5.96 20.13 -16.23
CA GLN A 19 7.08 20.42 -15.36
C GLN A 19 8.16 21.18 -16.11
N ALA A 20 8.66 22.26 -15.49
CA ALA A 20 9.82 22.96 -15.98
C ALA A 20 11.08 22.25 -15.45
N ILE A 21 12.00 21.90 -16.36
CA ILE A 21 13.27 21.28 -16.01
C ILE A 21 14.43 22.10 -16.58
N GLU A 22 15.53 22.13 -15.86
CA GLU A 22 16.81 22.71 -16.29
C GLU A 22 17.86 21.61 -16.25
N PRO A 23 18.37 21.13 -17.42
CA PRO A 23 19.40 20.11 -17.47
C PRO A 23 20.70 20.57 -16.80
N GLY A 24 21.30 19.68 -16.02
CA GLY A 24 22.62 19.87 -15.44
C GLY A 24 23.75 19.77 -16.47
N GLN A 25 24.96 20.04 -16.01
CA GLN A 25 26.14 19.96 -16.87
C GLN A 25 26.30 18.55 -17.45
N ARG A 26 26.26 18.44 -18.79
CA ARG A 26 26.43 17.19 -19.53
C ARG A 26 25.44 16.07 -19.15
N ALA A 27 24.25 16.45 -18.71
CA ALA A 27 23.23 15.50 -18.26
C ALA A 27 22.83 14.53 -19.35
N VAL A 28 22.66 15.02 -20.59
CA VAL A 28 22.24 14.19 -21.73
C VAL A 28 23.33 13.19 -22.11
N GLU A 29 24.60 13.63 -22.14
CA GLU A 29 25.73 12.74 -22.43
C GLU A 29 25.88 11.66 -21.36
N ARG A 30 25.62 12.02 -20.08
CA ARG A 30 25.69 11.06 -18.98
C ARG A 30 24.58 10.00 -19.10
N LEU A 31 23.34 10.39 -19.40
CA LEU A 31 22.24 9.46 -19.67
C LEU A 31 22.56 8.54 -20.84
N LEU A 32 23.10 9.09 -21.96
CA LEU A 32 23.48 8.31 -23.14
C LEU A 32 24.59 7.31 -22.83
N SER A 33 25.65 7.73 -22.11
CA SER A 33 26.74 6.82 -21.73
C SER A 33 26.21 5.65 -20.89
N VAL A 34 25.37 5.92 -19.89
CA VAL A 34 24.86 4.86 -19.00
C VAL A 34 23.94 3.89 -19.74
N ILE A 35 23.02 4.37 -20.57
CA ILE A 35 22.10 3.48 -21.30
C ILE A 35 22.85 2.61 -22.31
N ASP A 36 23.88 3.15 -22.93
CA ASP A 36 24.70 2.45 -23.92
C ASP A 36 25.57 1.39 -23.26
N GLU A 37 26.32 1.75 -22.21
CA GLU A 37 27.20 0.86 -21.47
C GLU A 37 26.45 -0.26 -20.73
N SER A 38 25.29 0.05 -20.14
CA SER A 38 24.50 -0.93 -19.39
C SER A 38 23.59 -1.80 -20.27
N GLY A 39 23.27 -1.36 -21.48
CA GLY A 39 22.27 -2.00 -22.33
C GLY A 39 20.84 -1.90 -21.77
N ALA A 40 20.58 -0.98 -20.84
CA ALA A 40 19.27 -0.77 -20.24
C ALA A 40 18.21 -0.38 -21.29
N GLY A 41 16.96 -0.77 -21.05
CA GLY A 41 15.84 -0.34 -21.88
C GLY A 41 15.37 1.08 -21.58
N MET A 42 15.58 1.53 -20.35
CA MET A 42 15.28 2.88 -19.87
C MET A 42 16.26 3.26 -18.77
N VAL A 43 16.66 4.53 -18.75
CA VAL A 43 17.39 5.13 -17.61
C VAL A 43 16.68 6.39 -17.15
N TYR A 44 16.73 6.65 -15.85
CA TYR A 44 16.25 7.87 -15.21
C TYR A 44 17.23 8.28 -14.12
N SER A 45 17.14 9.49 -13.61
CA SER A 45 18.13 10.00 -12.64
C SER A 45 17.49 10.75 -11.49
N ASP A 46 18.21 10.85 -10.40
CA ASP A 46 17.92 11.82 -9.37
C ASP A 46 17.94 13.24 -9.93
N PHE A 47 17.40 14.18 -9.19
CA PHE A 47 17.31 15.58 -9.59
C PHE A 47 17.36 16.52 -8.36
N LYS A 48 17.29 17.81 -8.60
CA LYS A 48 17.11 18.81 -7.57
C LYS A 48 15.75 19.49 -7.73
N ASP A 49 15.07 19.73 -6.63
CA ASP A 49 13.92 20.62 -6.62
C ASP A 49 14.36 22.06 -6.39
N SER A 50 13.81 22.98 -7.17
CA SER A 50 14.00 24.43 -7.00
C SER A 50 12.69 25.05 -6.52
N VAL A 51 12.66 25.45 -5.26
CA VAL A 51 11.52 26.13 -4.66
C VAL A 51 11.96 27.51 -4.21
N GLU A 52 11.39 28.56 -4.81
CA GLU A 52 11.71 29.95 -4.48
C GLU A 52 13.23 30.27 -4.54
N GLY A 53 13.94 29.63 -5.48
CA GLY A 53 15.39 29.77 -5.66
C GLY A 53 16.26 28.95 -4.72
N SER A 54 15.67 28.24 -3.77
CA SER A 54 16.37 27.26 -2.93
C SER A 54 16.42 25.91 -3.64
N LEU A 55 17.61 25.28 -3.66
CA LEU A 55 17.84 23.97 -4.24
C LEU A 55 17.88 22.91 -3.14
N SER A 56 17.17 21.81 -3.35
CA SER A 56 17.21 20.62 -2.49
C SER A 56 17.38 19.36 -3.32
N ASP A 57 18.16 18.40 -2.81
CA ASP A 57 18.32 17.12 -3.48
C ASP A 57 17.01 16.32 -3.44
N HIS A 58 16.69 15.68 -4.56
CA HIS A 58 15.55 14.78 -4.71
C HIS A 58 16.02 13.40 -5.21
N PRO A 59 16.53 12.56 -4.30
CA PRO A 59 16.88 11.20 -4.65
C PRO A 59 15.62 10.39 -4.98
N LEU A 60 15.70 9.57 -6.03
CA LEU A 60 14.68 8.59 -6.41
C LEU A 60 15.01 7.21 -5.82
N ILE A 61 14.17 6.22 -6.08
CA ILE A 61 14.40 4.82 -5.69
C ILE A 61 14.71 3.95 -6.91
N ASP A 62 15.42 2.85 -6.69
CA ASP A 62 15.74 1.91 -7.74
C ASP A 62 14.49 1.14 -8.20
N TYR A 63 14.40 0.91 -9.51
CA TYR A 63 13.33 0.11 -10.10
C TYR A 63 13.58 -1.39 -9.86
N GLN A 64 12.54 -2.10 -9.46
CA GLN A 64 12.58 -3.54 -9.22
C GLN A 64 11.31 -4.21 -9.78
N PRO A 65 11.25 -5.54 -9.92
CA PRO A 65 10.08 -6.21 -10.49
C PRO A 65 8.74 -5.86 -9.84
N GLY A 66 8.74 -5.48 -8.56
CA GLY A 66 7.57 -5.02 -7.82
C GLY A 66 7.25 -3.54 -7.97
N SER A 67 8.04 -2.76 -8.69
CA SER A 67 7.79 -1.33 -8.95
C SER A 67 6.69 -1.11 -10.00
N ILE A 68 5.65 -1.95 -9.93
CA ILE A 68 4.54 -1.94 -10.90
C ILE A 68 3.47 -0.90 -10.57
N ARG A 69 3.53 -0.23 -9.41
CA ARG A 69 2.57 0.81 -9.07
C ARG A 69 2.58 1.95 -10.10
N ASP A 70 1.41 2.47 -10.45
CA ASP A 70 1.28 3.61 -11.38
C ASP A 70 1.91 4.89 -10.85
N THR A 71 1.99 5.03 -9.52
CA THR A 71 2.62 6.16 -8.81
C THR A 71 4.14 6.04 -8.65
N PHE A 72 4.82 5.10 -9.32
CA PHE A 72 6.27 5.00 -9.27
C PHE A 72 6.92 6.24 -9.90
N ASP A 73 7.73 6.95 -9.11
CA ASP A 73 8.40 8.18 -9.53
C ASP A 73 9.68 7.86 -10.33
N LEU A 74 9.66 8.20 -11.62
CA LEU A 74 10.82 8.17 -12.53
C LEU A 74 11.46 9.56 -12.69
N GLY A 75 11.02 10.54 -11.90
CA GLY A 75 11.38 11.94 -12.10
C GLY A 75 10.69 12.57 -13.32
N SER A 76 11.24 13.66 -13.79
CA SER A 76 10.69 14.45 -14.90
C SER A 76 11.36 14.17 -16.25
N MET A 77 12.46 13.42 -16.25
CA MET A 77 13.25 13.12 -17.45
C MET A 77 13.70 11.64 -17.45
N ALA A 78 13.42 10.95 -18.52
CA ALA A 78 13.86 9.57 -18.74
C ALA A 78 14.35 9.38 -20.17
N LEU A 79 15.39 8.56 -20.36
CA LEU A 79 15.91 8.19 -21.68
C LEU A 79 15.58 6.72 -21.98
N LEU A 80 15.01 6.45 -23.15
CA LEU A 80 14.61 5.12 -23.60
C LEU A 80 15.50 4.65 -24.77
N SER A 81 15.90 3.38 -24.75
CA SER A 81 16.50 2.71 -25.89
C SER A 81 15.43 2.32 -26.90
N MET A 82 15.44 2.89 -28.09
CA MET A 82 14.47 2.57 -29.13
C MET A 82 14.60 1.13 -29.63
N ARG A 83 15.76 0.52 -29.49
CA ARG A 83 15.95 -0.92 -29.73
C ARG A 83 15.11 -1.75 -28.74
N ALA A 84 15.15 -1.42 -27.45
CA ALA A 84 14.36 -2.09 -26.42
C ALA A 84 12.86 -1.81 -26.59
N VAL A 85 12.48 -0.55 -26.89
CA VAL A 85 11.09 -0.18 -27.18
C VAL A 85 10.53 -0.96 -28.35
N ARG A 86 11.24 -1.00 -29.49
CA ARG A 86 10.80 -1.75 -30.68
C ARG A 86 10.67 -3.25 -30.40
N ARG A 87 11.58 -3.82 -29.60
CA ARG A 87 11.49 -5.22 -29.16
C ARG A 87 10.24 -5.45 -28.30
N ALA A 88 10.01 -4.62 -27.28
CA ALA A 88 8.84 -4.73 -26.42
C ALA A 88 7.52 -4.57 -27.19
N VAL A 89 7.46 -3.61 -28.14
CA VAL A 89 6.29 -3.42 -29.01
C VAL A 89 6.07 -4.62 -29.93
N LYS A 90 7.13 -5.22 -30.47
CA LYS A 90 7.03 -6.43 -31.31
C LYS A 90 6.50 -7.62 -30.53
N GLU A 91 6.96 -7.80 -29.30
CA GLU A 91 6.62 -8.97 -28.45
C GLU A 91 5.27 -8.80 -27.74
N TYR A 92 5.02 -7.63 -27.17
CA TYR A 92 3.86 -7.39 -26.29
C TYR A 92 2.80 -6.47 -26.89
N GLY A 93 3.00 -6.00 -28.12
CA GLY A 93 2.14 -5.03 -28.79
C GLY A 93 2.45 -3.58 -28.40
N ALA A 94 2.04 -2.65 -29.25
CA ALA A 94 2.10 -1.22 -28.94
C ALA A 94 1.21 -0.87 -27.72
N PRO A 95 1.42 0.28 -27.07
CA PRO A 95 0.46 0.79 -26.08
C PRO A 95 -0.95 0.80 -26.66
N ARG A 96 -1.94 0.36 -25.87
CA ARG A 96 -3.33 0.25 -26.35
C ARG A 96 -3.83 1.58 -26.89
N GLU A 97 -4.64 1.53 -27.93
CA GLU A 97 -5.31 2.72 -28.44
C GLU A 97 -6.42 3.17 -27.46
N GLY A 98 -6.63 4.47 -27.39
CA GLY A 98 -7.66 5.05 -26.53
C GLY A 98 -7.24 5.30 -25.08
N LEU A 99 -6.05 4.88 -24.65
CA LEU A 99 -5.54 5.23 -23.32
C LEU A 99 -5.38 6.74 -23.17
N LYS A 100 -5.98 7.32 -22.13
CA LYS A 100 -5.90 8.75 -21.83
C LYS A 100 -4.69 9.08 -20.95
N TRP A 101 -4.38 8.21 -20.00
CA TRP A 101 -3.36 8.42 -18.96
C TRP A 101 -2.27 7.37 -18.96
N ALA A 102 -2.61 6.09 -19.20
CA ALA A 102 -1.73 4.96 -18.95
C ALA A 102 -0.77 4.60 -20.10
N ALA A 103 -0.68 5.38 -21.19
CA ALA A 103 0.13 5.01 -22.35
C ALA A 103 1.63 4.84 -22.02
N PHE A 104 2.21 5.73 -21.20
CA PHE A 104 3.59 5.59 -20.74
C PHE A 104 3.73 4.49 -19.69
N TYR A 105 2.74 4.35 -18.82
CA TYR A 105 2.70 3.27 -17.83
C TYR A 105 2.70 1.89 -18.49
N ASP A 106 1.87 1.68 -19.52
CA ASP A 106 1.84 0.45 -20.31
C ASP A 106 3.20 0.17 -21.00
N LEU A 107 3.80 1.20 -21.62
CA LEU A 107 5.11 1.07 -22.23
C LEU A 107 6.19 0.69 -21.20
N ARG A 108 6.22 1.36 -20.04
CA ARG A 108 7.15 1.07 -18.96
C ARG A 108 7.05 -0.37 -18.49
N LEU A 109 5.83 -0.85 -18.24
CA LEU A 109 5.60 -2.21 -17.79
C LEU A 109 5.97 -3.25 -18.84
N LYS A 110 5.73 -2.98 -20.13
CA LYS A 110 6.19 -3.84 -21.22
C LYS A 110 7.72 -3.89 -21.33
N LEU A 111 8.39 -2.74 -21.20
CA LEU A 111 9.85 -2.69 -21.17
C LEU A 111 10.44 -3.49 -20.02
N SER A 112 9.83 -3.43 -18.83
CA SER A 112 10.34 -4.10 -17.63
C SER A 112 10.28 -5.64 -17.68
N LEU A 113 9.57 -6.22 -18.65
CA LEU A 113 9.53 -7.68 -18.82
C LEU A 113 10.88 -8.25 -19.30
N ASP A 114 11.56 -7.55 -20.23
CA ASP A 114 12.77 -8.05 -20.89
C ASP A 114 13.95 -7.07 -20.88
N SER A 115 13.82 -5.95 -20.23
CA SER A 115 14.86 -4.92 -20.18
C SER A 115 14.99 -4.35 -18.79
N VAL A 116 16.22 -4.01 -18.43
CA VAL A 116 16.50 -3.30 -17.19
C VAL A 116 16.00 -1.87 -17.29
N ILE A 117 15.34 -1.39 -16.24
CA ILE A 117 15.06 0.02 -16.01
C ILE A 117 16.02 0.46 -14.90
N LEU A 118 16.93 1.38 -15.21
CA LEU A 118 18.08 1.70 -14.37
C LEU A 118 18.02 3.15 -13.86
N ARG A 119 18.18 3.33 -12.56
CA ARG A 119 18.37 4.64 -11.95
C ARG A 119 19.85 5.04 -11.99
N ILE A 120 20.10 6.31 -12.26
CA ILE A 120 21.40 6.96 -12.07
C ILE A 120 21.32 7.78 -10.78
N PRO A 121 22.04 7.40 -9.70
CA PRO A 121 21.96 8.09 -8.41
C PRO A 121 22.76 9.41 -8.43
N GLU A 122 22.54 10.22 -9.45
CA GLU A 122 23.20 11.50 -9.70
C GLU A 122 22.11 12.53 -10.06
N PRO A 123 22.14 13.75 -9.47
CA PRO A 123 21.18 14.79 -9.81
C PRO A 123 21.52 15.42 -11.16
N LEU A 124 20.96 14.87 -12.25
CA LEU A 124 21.30 15.29 -13.62
C LEU A 124 20.49 16.50 -14.11
N TYR A 125 19.49 16.94 -13.37
CA TYR A 125 18.68 18.13 -13.73
C TYR A 125 18.09 18.78 -12.49
N THR A 126 17.61 20.01 -12.64
CA THR A 126 16.78 20.70 -11.65
C THR A 126 15.35 20.77 -12.14
N ARG A 127 14.41 20.51 -11.25
CA ARG A 127 12.96 20.60 -11.49
C ARG A 127 12.36 21.77 -10.71
N ILE A 128 11.45 22.50 -11.34
CA ILE A 128 10.60 23.48 -10.66
C ILE A 128 9.25 22.80 -10.40
N PRO A 129 8.89 22.44 -9.15
CA PRO A 129 7.65 21.77 -8.84
C PRO A 129 6.43 22.62 -9.21
N THR A 130 5.46 22.02 -9.89
CA THR A 130 4.19 22.67 -10.26
C THR A 130 3.07 22.30 -9.28
N ASP A 131 3.09 21.09 -8.70
CA ASP A 131 2.15 20.68 -7.66
C ASP A 131 2.70 21.08 -6.28
N ARG A 132 2.02 22.05 -5.65
CA ARG A 132 2.38 22.60 -4.33
C ARG A 132 1.54 22.04 -3.19
N ARG A 133 0.65 21.08 -3.45
CA ARG A 133 -0.13 20.42 -2.39
C ARG A 133 0.80 19.72 -1.40
N ALA A 134 0.39 19.65 -0.12
CA ALA A 134 1.10 18.88 0.88
C ALA A 134 1.20 17.40 0.50
N SER A 135 2.29 16.73 0.87
CA SER A 135 2.48 15.30 0.59
C SER A 135 1.33 14.44 1.14
N GLY A 136 0.79 14.80 2.31
CA GLY A 136 -0.34 14.12 2.93
C GLY A 136 -1.67 14.25 2.15
N GLU A 137 -1.84 15.27 1.30
CA GLU A 137 -3.00 15.37 0.41
C GLU A 137 -2.84 14.50 -0.84
N ARG A 138 -1.62 14.45 -1.40
CA ARG A 138 -1.31 13.68 -2.60
C ARG A 138 -1.31 12.17 -2.37
N GLN A 139 -1.04 11.74 -1.16
CA GLN A 139 -0.90 10.31 -0.84
C GLN A 139 -2.17 9.46 -1.11
N PHE A 140 -3.35 10.09 -1.20
CA PHE A 140 -4.62 9.42 -1.48
C PHE A 140 -5.03 9.45 -2.95
N ASP A 141 -4.28 10.12 -3.85
CA ASP A 141 -4.66 10.26 -5.26
C ASP A 141 -4.92 8.89 -5.94
N TYR A 142 -4.18 7.84 -5.55
CA TYR A 142 -4.32 6.49 -6.13
C TYR A 142 -5.63 5.75 -5.75
N VAL A 143 -6.35 6.22 -4.75
CA VAL A 143 -7.63 5.65 -4.27
C VAL A 143 -8.75 6.68 -4.18
N ASP A 144 -8.51 7.93 -4.56
CA ASP A 144 -9.52 8.99 -4.55
C ASP A 144 -10.68 8.63 -5.50
N PRO A 145 -11.92 8.45 -4.99
CA PRO A 145 -13.06 8.08 -5.82
C PRO A 145 -13.35 9.02 -6.99
N ARG A 146 -12.90 10.28 -6.91
CA ARG A 146 -13.05 11.27 -7.98
C ARG A 146 -12.19 10.97 -9.21
N GLN A 147 -11.19 10.08 -9.08
CA GLN A 147 -10.28 9.68 -10.13
C GLN A 147 -10.54 8.23 -10.62
N ARG A 148 -11.77 7.75 -10.50
CA ARG A 148 -12.11 6.34 -10.81
C ARG A 148 -11.75 5.91 -12.23
N ASP A 149 -12.02 6.73 -13.25
CA ASP A 149 -11.70 6.41 -14.64
C ASP A 149 -10.18 6.22 -14.85
N TYR A 150 -9.36 7.07 -14.20
CA TYR A 150 -7.91 6.91 -14.18
C TYR A 150 -7.51 5.57 -13.52
N GLN A 151 -8.08 5.26 -12.36
CA GLN A 151 -7.77 4.03 -11.62
C GLN A 151 -8.13 2.78 -12.41
N ILE A 152 -9.26 2.77 -13.11
CA ILE A 152 -9.69 1.65 -13.97
C ILE A 152 -8.68 1.45 -15.11
N GLU A 153 -8.26 2.51 -15.80
CA GLU A 153 -7.29 2.41 -16.89
C GLU A 153 -5.94 1.88 -16.40
N MET A 154 -5.46 2.35 -15.23
CA MET A 154 -4.22 1.85 -14.63
C MET A 154 -4.34 0.39 -14.18
N GLU A 155 -5.48 -0.02 -13.61
CA GLU A 155 -5.73 -1.40 -13.21
C GLU A 155 -5.70 -2.35 -14.41
N GLU A 156 -6.32 -1.99 -15.52
CA GLU A 156 -6.31 -2.79 -16.75
C GLU A 156 -4.89 -3.02 -17.26
N VAL A 157 -4.06 -1.99 -17.28
CA VAL A 157 -2.66 -2.07 -17.72
C VAL A 157 -1.82 -2.93 -16.77
N ALA A 158 -1.99 -2.74 -15.46
CA ALA A 158 -1.31 -3.57 -14.46
C ALA A 158 -1.73 -5.04 -14.55
N THR A 159 -3.01 -5.31 -14.77
CA THR A 159 -3.55 -6.67 -14.96
C THR A 159 -2.94 -7.35 -16.18
N ASP A 160 -2.84 -6.65 -17.30
CA ASP A 160 -2.19 -7.16 -18.51
C ASP A 160 -0.70 -7.49 -18.27
N HIS A 161 0.00 -6.65 -17.52
CA HIS A 161 1.38 -6.92 -17.13
C HIS A 161 1.51 -8.18 -16.27
N LEU A 162 0.64 -8.34 -15.27
CA LEU A 162 0.64 -9.52 -14.40
C LEU A 162 0.35 -10.80 -15.19
N LYS A 163 -0.56 -10.75 -16.16
CA LYS A 163 -0.84 -11.88 -17.08
C LYS A 163 0.40 -12.23 -17.90
N ARG A 164 1.03 -11.24 -18.55
CA ARG A 164 2.25 -11.45 -19.34
C ARG A 164 3.43 -11.97 -18.52
N SER A 165 3.57 -11.46 -17.30
CA SER A 165 4.64 -11.89 -16.39
C SER A 165 4.40 -13.23 -15.70
N GLY A 166 3.20 -13.84 -15.85
CA GLY A 166 2.83 -15.09 -15.18
C GLY A 166 2.50 -14.93 -13.69
N ALA A 167 2.23 -13.72 -13.21
CA ALA A 167 1.93 -13.43 -11.81
C ALA A 167 0.44 -13.10 -11.54
N TRP A 168 -0.40 -13.13 -12.56
CA TRP A 168 -1.83 -12.95 -12.42
C TRP A 168 -2.47 -14.20 -11.82
N LEU A 169 -3.41 -14.00 -10.89
CA LEU A 169 -4.16 -15.07 -10.24
C LEU A 169 -5.64 -15.00 -10.61
N GLU A 170 -6.18 -16.11 -11.00
CA GLU A 170 -7.63 -16.28 -11.20
C GLU A 170 -8.39 -16.12 -9.88
N PRO A 171 -9.67 -15.71 -9.88
CA PRO A 171 -10.48 -15.56 -8.67
C PRO A 171 -10.90 -16.92 -8.08
N ASP A 172 -9.95 -17.82 -7.93
CA ASP A 172 -10.06 -19.10 -7.27
C ASP A 172 -9.40 -19.05 -5.89
N PHE A 173 -10.12 -19.46 -4.84
CA PHE A 173 -9.72 -19.27 -3.47
C PHE A 173 -9.81 -20.58 -2.69
N HIS A 174 -8.82 -20.79 -1.82
CA HIS A 174 -8.81 -21.94 -0.92
C HIS A 174 -9.88 -21.79 0.17
N PRO A 175 -10.44 -22.91 0.64
CA PRO A 175 -11.30 -22.90 1.82
C PRO A 175 -10.49 -22.48 3.06
N LEU A 176 -11.15 -21.78 4.00
CA LEU A 176 -10.50 -21.40 5.25
C LEU A 176 -10.12 -22.63 6.08
N PRO A 177 -8.98 -22.61 6.75
CA PRO A 177 -8.64 -23.62 7.75
C PRO A 177 -9.66 -23.57 8.89
N ARG A 178 -9.89 -24.72 9.52
CA ARG A 178 -10.70 -24.77 10.75
C ARG A 178 -9.88 -24.21 11.91
N ALA A 179 -10.56 -23.57 12.85
CA ALA A 179 -9.96 -23.15 14.10
C ALA A 179 -9.47 -24.37 14.90
N GLU A 180 -8.27 -24.31 15.41
CA GLU A 180 -7.70 -25.30 16.32
C GLU A 180 -8.06 -24.93 17.77
N GLY A 181 -9.19 -25.40 18.27
CA GLY A 181 -9.67 -25.14 19.63
C GLY A 181 -10.60 -23.92 19.78
N PRO A 182 -11.10 -23.68 21.00
CA PRO A 182 -11.98 -22.56 21.29
C PRO A 182 -11.20 -21.26 21.43
N PHE A 183 -11.83 -20.14 21.05
CA PHE A 183 -11.36 -18.80 21.34
C PHE A 183 -12.07 -18.22 22.57
N PRO A 184 -11.41 -17.34 23.35
CA PRO A 184 -12.01 -16.77 24.58
C PRO A 184 -13.19 -15.84 24.26
N VAL A 185 -13.15 -15.16 23.11
CA VAL A 185 -14.19 -14.25 22.62
C VAL A 185 -14.30 -14.38 21.09
N ARG A 186 -15.40 -13.86 20.54
CA ARG A 186 -15.61 -13.87 19.09
C ARG A 186 -14.65 -12.93 18.35
N ALA A 187 -14.47 -11.71 18.89
CA ALA A 187 -13.60 -10.70 18.27
C ALA A 187 -12.70 -10.02 19.28
N SER A 188 -11.48 -9.67 18.88
CA SER A 188 -10.59 -8.77 19.59
C SER A 188 -10.34 -7.53 18.74
N VAL A 189 -10.62 -6.34 19.29
CA VAL A 189 -10.06 -5.10 18.73
C VAL A 189 -8.61 -5.01 19.17
N ILE A 190 -7.71 -4.70 18.23
CA ILE A 190 -6.27 -4.59 18.51
C ILE A 190 -5.81 -3.16 18.22
N ILE A 191 -5.21 -2.53 19.24
CA ILE A 191 -4.62 -1.18 19.15
C ILE A 191 -3.14 -1.26 19.53
N PRO A 192 -2.20 -1.24 18.59
CA PRO A 192 -0.81 -0.93 18.88
C PRO A 192 -0.66 0.55 19.24
N VAL A 193 0.06 0.86 20.30
CA VAL A 193 0.23 2.26 20.71
C VAL A 193 1.63 2.54 21.25
N ARG A 194 2.12 3.74 20.96
CA ARG A 194 3.29 4.33 21.61
C ARG A 194 3.17 5.84 21.59
N ASN A 195 3.20 6.47 22.79
CA ASN A 195 3.17 7.92 22.96
C ASN A 195 1.97 8.58 22.26
N ARG A 196 0.76 8.29 22.73
CA ARG A 196 -0.50 8.79 22.18
C ARG A 196 -1.45 9.30 23.30
N GLU A 197 -0.91 9.98 24.33
CA GLU A 197 -1.70 10.50 25.46
C GLU A 197 -2.88 11.39 25.06
N ARG A 198 -2.80 12.07 23.89
CA ARG A 198 -3.88 12.94 23.39
C ARG A 198 -5.04 12.19 22.77
N THR A 199 -4.83 10.97 22.27
CA THR A 199 -5.78 10.31 21.38
C THR A 199 -6.21 8.93 21.86
N ILE A 200 -5.37 8.24 22.63
CA ILE A 200 -5.63 6.85 23.02
C ILE A 200 -6.93 6.65 23.78
N LYS A 201 -7.31 7.62 24.61
CA LYS A 201 -8.58 7.56 25.37
C LYS A 201 -9.78 7.49 24.43
N ASP A 202 -9.79 8.33 23.38
CA ASP A 202 -10.89 8.37 22.42
C ASP A 202 -10.99 7.07 21.64
N ALA A 203 -9.85 6.53 21.18
CA ALA A 203 -9.79 5.26 20.46
C ALA A 203 -10.32 4.10 21.33
N VAL A 204 -9.86 4.01 22.58
CA VAL A 204 -10.33 2.99 23.53
C VAL A 204 -11.83 3.10 23.78
N LEU A 205 -12.36 4.31 24.04
CA LEU A 205 -13.78 4.52 24.25
C LEU A 205 -14.60 4.20 23.00
N SER A 206 -14.11 4.54 21.82
CA SER A 206 -14.75 4.18 20.55
C SER A 206 -14.87 2.65 20.36
N ALA A 207 -13.83 1.89 20.75
CA ALA A 207 -13.87 0.43 20.73
C ALA A 207 -14.80 -0.15 21.78
N LEU A 208 -14.75 0.33 23.02
CA LEU A 208 -15.56 -0.17 24.13
C LEU A 208 -17.05 0.19 23.99
N SER A 209 -17.39 1.24 23.23
CA SER A 209 -18.78 1.63 22.92
C SER A 209 -19.45 0.77 21.84
N GLN A 210 -18.73 -0.19 21.27
CA GLN A 210 -19.33 -1.06 20.26
C GLN A 210 -20.41 -1.96 20.85
N GLU A 211 -21.52 -2.05 20.12
CA GLU A 211 -22.66 -2.92 20.39
C GLU A 211 -22.57 -4.13 19.44
N ALA A 212 -22.41 -5.32 20.00
CA ALA A 212 -22.30 -6.56 19.27
C ALA A 212 -23.14 -7.66 19.92
N SER A 213 -23.68 -8.58 19.12
CA SER A 213 -24.45 -9.74 19.58
C SER A 213 -23.56 -10.85 20.16
N PHE A 214 -22.25 -10.63 20.20
CA PHE A 214 -21.24 -11.59 20.65
C PHE A 214 -20.27 -10.94 21.64
N ASP A 215 -19.54 -11.78 22.40
CA ASP A 215 -18.50 -11.31 23.30
C ASP A 215 -17.26 -10.86 22.53
N PHE A 216 -16.73 -9.69 22.91
CA PHE A 216 -15.48 -9.15 22.39
C PHE A 216 -14.62 -8.55 23.50
N ASN A 217 -13.34 -8.38 23.22
CA ASN A 217 -12.40 -7.65 24.05
C ASN A 217 -11.58 -6.64 23.22
N LEU A 218 -10.86 -5.79 23.93
CA LEU A 218 -9.94 -4.81 23.37
C LEU A 218 -8.54 -5.07 23.92
N ILE A 219 -7.61 -5.42 23.03
CA ILE A 219 -6.20 -5.64 23.37
C ILE A 219 -5.39 -4.42 22.94
N VAL A 220 -4.94 -3.63 23.89
CA VAL A 220 -4.06 -2.49 23.62
C VAL A 220 -2.64 -2.89 23.94
N VAL A 221 -1.77 -2.90 22.91
CA VAL A 221 -0.35 -3.21 23.07
C VAL A 221 0.42 -1.90 23.19
N ASP A 222 0.74 -1.54 24.42
CA ASP A 222 1.52 -0.34 24.77
C ASP A 222 3.03 -0.64 24.60
N ASN A 223 3.58 -0.22 23.48
CA ASN A 223 4.98 -0.45 23.14
C ASN A 223 5.92 0.51 23.89
N HIS A 224 5.94 0.41 25.22
CA HIS A 224 6.81 1.17 26.12
C HIS A 224 6.64 2.71 25.96
N SER A 225 5.41 3.20 26.08
CA SER A 225 5.13 4.63 26.08
C SER A 225 5.86 5.34 27.23
N THR A 226 6.29 6.57 26.98
CA THR A 226 7.05 7.41 27.91
C THR A 226 6.30 8.68 28.32
N ASP A 227 5.15 8.92 27.69
CA ASP A 227 4.18 9.96 28.06
C ASP A 227 3.10 9.37 28.98
N ARG A 228 1.96 10.01 29.13
CA ARG A 228 0.87 9.55 29.98
C ARG A 228 0.00 8.44 29.39
N THR A 229 0.34 7.89 28.23
CA THR A 229 -0.43 6.82 27.58
C THR A 229 -0.64 5.62 28.50
N THR A 230 0.43 5.12 29.14
CA THR A 230 0.38 3.98 30.07
C THR A 230 -0.53 4.24 31.27
N GLU A 231 -0.50 5.44 31.85
CA GLU A 231 -1.37 5.84 32.99
C GLU A 231 -2.84 5.83 32.56
N ILE A 232 -3.15 6.42 31.41
CA ILE A 232 -4.51 6.48 30.84
C ILE A 232 -5.05 5.07 30.62
N LEU A 233 -4.26 4.20 29.99
CA LEU A 233 -4.65 2.81 29.72
C LEU A 233 -4.88 2.02 31.02
N SER A 234 -4.02 2.17 32.02
CA SER A 234 -4.16 1.48 33.30
C SER A 234 -5.45 1.93 34.05
N ALA A 235 -5.79 3.20 33.98
CA ALA A 235 -7.04 3.71 34.56
C ALA A 235 -8.26 3.10 33.83
N LEU A 236 -8.31 3.17 32.51
CA LEU A 236 -9.41 2.62 31.72
C LEU A 236 -9.56 1.10 31.89
N ALA A 237 -8.46 0.35 31.99
CA ALA A 237 -8.50 -1.10 32.22
C ALA A 237 -9.03 -1.47 33.60
N SER A 238 -8.93 -0.58 34.58
CA SER A 238 -9.56 -0.78 35.91
C SER A 238 -11.07 -0.56 35.89
N GLU A 239 -11.60 0.20 34.92
CA GLU A 239 -13.02 0.53 34.77
C GLU A 239 -13.78 -0.49 33.91
N ASP A 240 -13.14 -1.03 32.85
CA ASP A 240 -13.74 -2.00 31.92
C ASP A 240 -12.82 -3.21 31.72
N ARG A 241 -13.25 -4.39 32.21
CA ARG A 241 -12.50 -5.64 32.12
C ARG A 241 -12.35 -6.19 30.67
N ARG A 242 -13.08 -5.64 29.70
CA ARG A 242 -12.87 -5.98 28.29
C ARG A 242 -11.56 -5.41 27.76
N LEU A 243 -11.04 -4.34 28.38
CA LEU A 243 -9.75 -3.74 28.02
C LEU A 243 -8.60 -4.54 28.65
N ILE A 244 -7.80 -5.12 27.79
CA ILE A 244 -6.57 -5.82 28.13
C ILE A 244 -5.39 -4.92 27.78
N HIS A 245 -4.76 -4.32 28.78
CA HIS A 245 -3.58 -3.48 28.62
C HIS A 245 -2.34 -4.36 28.69
N LEU A 246 -1.65 -4.54 27.55
CA LEU A 246 -0.49 -5.40 27.40
C LEU A 246 0.76 -4.54 27.16
N ILE A 247 1.78 -4.70 28.00
CA ILE A 247 3.12 -4.13 27.79
C ILE A 247 4.05 -5.28 27.43
N PRO A 248 4.56 -5.33 26.17
CA PRO A 248 5.40 -6.44 25.72
C PRO A 248 6.73 -6.50 26.48
N GLY A 249 7.28 -7.70 26.68
CA GLY A 249 8.60 -7.85 27.28
C GLY A 249 9.74 -7.38 26.35
N ARG A 250 9.53 -7.43 25.04
CA ARG A 250 10.46 -6.97 23.99
C ARG A 250 10.40 -5.46 23.82
N LYS A 251 11.52 -4.84 23.46
CA LYS A 251 11.64 -3.40 23.19
C LYS A 251 11.93 -3.04 21.74
N ASP A 252 12.06 -4.04 20.88
CA ASP A 252 12.41 -3.93 19.48
C ASP A 252 11.21 -4.15 18.55
N LEU A 253 9.98 -3.99 19.09
CA LEU A 253 8.79 -4.19 18.31
C LEU A 253 8.45 -2.97 17.46
N GLY A 254 8.15 -3.24 16.17
CA GLY A 254 7.38 -2.35 15.30
C GLY A 254 5.87 -2.57 15.50
N ILE A 255 5.06 -1.91 14.70
CA ILE A 255 3.59 -2.07 14.71
C ILE A 255 3.21 -3.55 14.46
N GLY A 256 3.82 -4.19 13.45
CA GLY A 256 3.57 -5.61 13.17
C GLY A 256 3.97 -6.54 14.31
N GLY A 257 5.06 -6.22 15.04
CA GLY A 257 5.45 -6.95 16.24
C GLY A 257 4.41 -6.82 17.37
N CYS A 258 3.87 -5.63 17.58
CA CYS A 258 2.79 -5.41 18.55
C CYS A 258 1.51 -6.18 18.17
N TRP A 259 1.17 -6.22 16.89
CA TRP A 259 0.08 -7.06 16.38
C TRP A 259 0.30 -8.53 16.72
N ASN A 260 1.51 -9.04 16.51
CA ASN A 260 1.83 -10.44 16.83
C ASN A 260 1.72 -10.73 18.34
N GLU A 261 2.15 -9.82 19.23
CA GLU A 261 1.96 -9.98 20.67
C GLU A 261 0.48 -10.15 21.02
N ALA A 262 -0.42 -9.36 20.41
CA ALA A 262 -1.86 -9.51 20.62
C ALA A 262 -2.42 -10.79 20.00
N VAL A 263 -2.12 -11.06 18.73
CA VAL A 263 -2.68 -12.18 17.94
C VAL A 263 -2.28 -13.55 18.50
N PHE A 264 -1.05 -13.68 19.00
CA PHE A 264 -0.56 -14.94 19.57
C PHE A 264 -0.82 -15.07 21.08
N SER A 265 -1.48 -14.07 21.72
CA SER A 265 -1.87 -14.18 23.11
C SER A 265 -3.07 -15.10 23.29
N ASP A 266 -3.21 -15.67 24.51
CA ASP A 266 -4.33 -16.52 24.89
C ASP A 266 -5.66 -15.77 24.99
N CYS A 267 -5.63 -14.43 25.07
CA CYS A 267 -6.82 -13.59 25.14
C CYS A 267 -7.36 -13.15 23.78
N CYS A 268 -6.67 -13.45 22.68
CA CYS A 268 -7.09 -13.07 21.34
C CYS A 268 -8.32 -13.88 20.89
N GLY A 269 -9.33 -13.18 20.35
CA GLY A 269 -10.54 -13.76 19.78
C GLY A 269 -10.33 -14.46 18.44
N GLU A 270 -11.42 -15.04 17.92
CA GLU A 270 -11.43 -15.73 16.60
C GLU A 270 -11.16 -14.75 15.45
N PHE A 271 -11.60 -13.50 15.61
CA PHE A 271 -11.35 -12.41 14.66
C PHE A 271 -10.57 -11.30 15.33
N ALA A 272 -9.57 -10.76 14.64
CA ALA A 272 -8.78 -9.61 15.08
C ALA A 272 -9.14 -8.39 14.22
N VAL A 273 -9.58 -7.30 14.82
CA VAL A 273 -10.07 -6.10 14.14
C VAL A 273 -9.19 -4.90 14.49
N GLN A 274 -8.71 -4.19 13.50
CA GLN A 274 -7.86 -3.01 13.69
C GLN A 274 -8.65 -1.82 14.25
N LEU A 275 -7.98 -1.10 15.15
CA LEU A 275 -8.21 0.31 15.40
C LEU A 275 -6.86 0.99 15.65
N ASP A 276 -6.57 2.08 14.95
CA ASP A 276 -5.36 2.85 15.20
C ASP A 276 -5.54 3.74 16.44
N SER A 277 -4.46 4.01 17.15
CA SER A 277 -4.48 4.69 18.45
C SER A 277 -4.91 6.16 18.41
N ASP A 278 -5.10 6.71 17.22
CA ASP A 278 -5.52 8.08 16.96
C ASP A 278 -6.80 8.19 16.10
N ASP A 279 -7.44 7.05 15.78
CA ASP A 279 -8.64 6.96 14.95
C ASP A 279 -9.88 6.50 15.73
N LEU A 280 -11.02 6.44 15.06
CA LEU A 280 -12.31 6.04 15.66
C LEU A 280 -13.10 5.15 14.72
N TYR A 281 -13.92 4.25 15.27
CA TYR A 281 -15.00 3.64 14.50
C TYR A 281 -16.11 4.67 14.19
N ALA A 282 -16.69 4.59 13.01
CA ALA A 282 -17.66 5.58 12.54
C ALA A 282 -19.00 5.53 13.29
N HIS A 283 -19.34 4.37 13.87
CA HIS A 283 -20.56 4.17 14.67
C HIS A 283 -20.42 2.97 15.60
N ASN A 284 -21.40 2.77 16.49
CA ASN A 284 -21.35 1.74 17.53
C ASN A 284 -21.60 0.29 17.07
N ARG A 285 -21.88 0.05 15.79
CA ARG A 285 -22.14 -1.30 15.21
C ARG A 285 -21.09 -1.76 14.20
N VAL A 286 -19.90 -1.17 14.23
CA VAL A 286 -18.84 -1.53 13.27
C VAL A 286 -18.36 -2.96 13.48
N LEU A 287 -18.17 -3.41 14.72
CA LEU A 287 -17.75 -4.80 15.00
C LEU A 287 -18.78 -5.80 14.52
N GLU A 288 -20.07 -5.56 14.76
CA GLU A 288 -21.16 -6.39 14.25
C GLU A 288 -21.08 -6.49 12.73
N ARG A 289 -21.00 -5.34 12.03
CA ARG A 289 -20.93 -5.29 10.56
C ARG A 289 -19.71 -6.03 9.99
N VAL A 290 -18.55 -5.91 10.66
CA VAL A 290 -17.33 -6.62 10.25
C VAL A 290 -17.52 -8.14 10.36
N ILE A 291 -18.07 -8.64 11.48
CA ILE A 291 -18.27 -10.08 11.69
C ILE A 291 -19.36 -10.64 10.75
N GLU A 292 -20.49 -9.94 10.55
CA GLU A 292 -21.48 -10.27 9.55
C GLU A 292 -20.84 -10.46 8.16
N THR A 293 -19.93 -9.54 7.78
CA THR A 293 -19.23 -9.64 6.49
C THR A 293 -18.36 -10.90 6.40
N PHE A 294 -17.63 -11.27 7.47
CA PHE A 294 -16.89 -12.54 7.49
C PHE A 294 -17.78 -13.76 7.24
N GLU A 295 -18.98 -13.74 7.79
CA GLU A 295 -19.91 -14.86 7.72
C GLU A 295 -20.59 -14.98 6.36
N GLU A 296 -20.71 -13.89 5.60
CA GLU A 296 -21.34 -13.89 4.27
C GLU A 296 -20.71 -14.93 3.31
N ARG A 297 -19.38 -15.02 3.28
CA ARG A 297 -18.63 -15.92 2.38
C ARG A 297 -17.43 -16.61 3.02
N ARG A 298 -17.28 -16.55 4.34
CA ARG A 298 -16.11 -17.08 5.06
C ARG A 298 -14.79 -16.50 4.54
N TYR A 299 -14.67 -15.20 4.61
CA TYR A 299 -13.45 -14.49 4.24
C TYR A 299 -12.30 -14.73 5.21
N ALA A 300 -11.04 -14.71 4.72
CA ALA A 300 -9.85 -14.75 5.58
C ALA A 300 -9.49 -13.37 6.17
N MET A 301 -9.90 -12.33 5.49
CA MET A 301 -9.70 -10.93 5.86
C MET A 301 -10.89 -10.12 5.36
N VAL A 302 -11.28 -9.12 6.14
CA VAL A 302 -12.28 -8.11 5.73
C VAL A 302 -11.65 -6.74 5.85
N ILE A 303 -11.86 -5.90 4.85
CA ILE A 303 -11.32 -4.54 4.82
C ILE A 303 -12.46 -3.55 4.65
N GLY A 304 -12.55 -2.57 5.54
CA GLY A 304 -13.54 -1.51 5.50
C GLY A 304 -13.17 -0.36 4.58
N SER A 305 -14.07 0.60 4.52
CA SER A 305 -13.86 1.93 3.94
C SER A 305 -13.87 2.97 5.06
N TYR A 306 -13.20 4.09 4.81
CA TYR A 306 -13.01 5.10 5.84
C TYR A 306 -13.25 6.51 5.30
N THR A 307 -13.63 7.40 6.21
CA THR A 307 -13.72 8.83 5.91
C THR A 307 -12.56 9.57 6.58
N ILE A 308 -11.90 10.42 5.82
CA ILE A 308 -10.84 11.28 6.33
C ILE A 308 -11.48 12.49 7.01
N VAL A 309 -11.14 12.70 8.29
CA VAL A 309 -11.73 13.75 9.14
C VAL A 309 -10.65 14.52 9.90
N ASN A 310 -10.99 15.74 10.34
CA ASN A 310 -10.21 16.46 11.33
C ASN A 310 -10.55 16.01 12.76
N PHE A 311 -9.97 16.63 13.79
CA PHE A 311 -10.26 16.31 15.20
C PHE A 311 -11.69 16.59 15.63
N ASP A 312 -12.38 17.52 14.97
CA ASP A 312 -13.80 17.85 15.23
C ASP A 312 -14.73 16.89 14.46
N LEU A 313 -14.20 15.82 13.86
CA LEU A 313 -14.89 14.84 13.03
C LEU A 313 -15.57 15.44 11.79
N GLN A 314 -15.09 16.59 11.33
CA GLN A 314 -15.52 17.16 10.08
C GLN A 314 -14.74 16.52 8.93
N GLU A 315 -15.46 16.10 7.90
CA GLU A 315 -14.86 15.54 6.70
C GLU A 315 -13.93 16.55 6.02
N ILE A 316 -12.74 16.09 5.64
CA ILE A 316 -11.74 16.85 4.88
C ILE A 316 -11.36 16.09 3.61
N PRO A 317 -10.98 16.79 2.52
CA PRO A 317 -10.63 16.14 1.25
C PRO A 317 -9.52 15.08 1.41
N PRO A 318 -9.64 13.93 0.69
CA PRO A 318 -10.65 13.57 -0.30
C PRO A 318 -11.98 13.06 0.28
N GLY A 319 -12.16 12.98 1.59
CA GLY A 319 -13.37 12.51 2.25
C GLY A 319 -13.44 11.00 2.33
N LEU A 320 -14.53 10.42 1.83
CA LEU A 320 -14.71 8.98 1.81
C LEU A 320 -13.72 8.30 0.85
N ILE A 321 -13.02 7.30 1.36
CA ILE A 321 -12.21 6.34 0.59
C ILE A 321 -12.93 5.00 0.63
N ASP A 322 -13.64 4.67 -0.46
CA ASP A 322 -14.57 3.54 -0.51
C ASP A 322 -13.96 2.25 -1.10
N HIS A 323 -12.74 2.33 -1.65
CA HIS A 323 -12.00 1.20 -2.22
C HIS A 323 -12.80 0.34 -3.22
N LYS A 324 -13.72 0.95 -4.00
CA LYS A 324 -14.48 0.24 -5.04
C LYS A 324 -13.61 -0.24 -6.22
N GLU A 325 -12.32 0.11 -6.24
CA GLU A 325 -11.33 -0.52 -7.12
C GLU A 325 -11.06 -1.98 -6.74
N TRP A 326 -11.41 -2.42 -5.54
CA TRP A 326 -11.32 -3.82 -5.17
C TRP A 326 -12.56 -4.57 -5.63
N THR A 327 -12.41 -5.45 -6.60
CA THR A 327 -13.45 -6.38 -7.03
C THR A 327 -13.07 -7.82 -6.66
N ARG A 328 -14.04 -8.71 -6.61
CA ARG A 328 -13.78 -10.14 -6.36
C ARG A 328 -12.93 -10.75 -7.48
N GLU A 329 -13.17 -10.32 -8.70
CA GLU A 329 -12.56 -10.86 -9.92
C GLU A 329 -11.08 -10.48 -10.03
N ASN A 330 -10.71 -9.27 -9.62
CA ASN A 330 -9.36 -8.76 -9.86
C ASN A 330 -8.72 -8.04 -8.66
N GLY A 331 -9.43 -7.83 -7.56
CA GLY A 331 -8.91 -7.08 -6.40
C GLY A 331 -7.58 -7.62 -5.89
N ARG A 332 -7.41 -8.94 -5.80
CA ARG A 332 -6.15 -9.59 -5.41
C ARG A 332 -4.97 -9.26 -6.34
N ASN A 333 -5.23 -8.97 -7.60
CA ASN A 333 -4.21 -8.57 -8.58
C ASN A 333 -3.99 -7.06 -8.54
N ASN A 334 -5.05 -6.26 -8.50
CA ASN A 334 -4.98 -4.81 -8.36
C ASN A 334 -4.29 -4.37 -7.06
N ALA A 335 -4.33 -5.19 -6.00
CA ALA A 335 -3.58 -4.98 -4.76
C ALA A 335 -2.08 -4.73 -4.98
N LEU A 336 -1.50 -5.29 -6.04
CA LEU A 336 -0.09 -5.07 -6.41
C LEU A 336 0.16 -3.70 -7.05
N ARG A 337 -0.87 -2.99 -7.53
CA ARG A 337 -0.76 -1.65 -8.08
C ARG A 337 -0.85 -0.56 -7.02
N ILE A 338 -1.70 -0.74 -6.02
CA ILE A 338 -2.04 0.28 -5.01
C ILE A 338 -1.13 0.22 -3.79
N ASN A 339 -1.04 1.31 -3.03
CA ASN A 339 -0.14 1.44 -1.89
C ASN A 339 -0.77 1.11 -0.53
N GLY A 340 -2.08 0.94 -0.45
CA GLY A 340 -2.80 0.60 0.77
C GLY A 340 -4.15 -0.01 0.45
N LEU A 341 -4.71 -0.77 1.37
CA LEU A 341 -5.92 -1.56 1.14
C LEU A 341 -7.15 -1.05 1.90
N GLY A 342 -6.99 -0.02 2.74
CA GLY A 342 -8.09 0.58 3.51
C GLY A 342 -8.04 0.26 4.99
N ALA A 343 -9.06 0.74 5.71
CA ALA A 343 -9.25 0.57 7.15
C ALA A 343 -10.76 0.48 7.49
N PRO A 344 -11.14 -0.18 8.60
CA PRO A 344 -10.30 -1.07 9.39
C PRO A 344 -9.97 -2.35 8.64
N ARG A 345 -8.85 -2.97 9.01
CA ARG A 345 -8.47 -4.31 8.54
C ARG A 345 -8.85 -5.32 9.62
N ALA A 346 -9.59 -6.34 9.24
CA ALA A 346 -9.98 -7.40 10.15
C ALA A 346 -9.52 -8.76 9.58
N PHE A 347 -9.15 -9.68 10.46
CA PHE A 347 -8.51 -10.93 10.09
C PHE A 347 -9.15 -12.11 10.80
N TYR A 348 -9.32 -13.21 10.10
CA TYR A 348 -9.57 -14.51 10.71
C TYR A 348 -8.28 -15.01 11.33
N VAL A 349 -8.24 -15.07 12.67
CA VAL A 349 -7.01 -15.29 13.44
C VAL A 349 -6.27 -16.59 13.07
N PRO A 350 -6.92 -17.73 12.79
CA PRO A 350 -6.21 -18.92 12.33
C PRO A 350 -5.36 -18.70 11.07
N VAL A 351 -5.84 -17.93 10.10
CA VAL A 351 -5.07 -17.57 8.91
C VAL A 351 -3.96 -16.55 9.26
N LEU A 352 -4.26 -15.57 10.10
CA LEU A 352 -3.29 -14.57 10.52
C LEU A 352 -2.12 -15.19 11.30
N ARG A 353 -2.39 -16.17 12.16
CA ARG A 353 -1.35 -16.90 12.88
C ARG A 353 -0.42 -17.72 11.96
N GLN A 354 -0.93 -18.22 10.83
CA GLN A 354 -0.09 -18.91 9.83
C GLN A 354 0.79 -17.94 9.03
N THR A 355 0.32 -16.71 8.84
CA THR A 355 1.06 -15.70 8.06
C THR A 355 2.00 -14.88 8.92
N ALA A 356 1.60 -14.49 10.12
CA ALA A 356 2.20 -13.52 11.02
C ALA A 356 2.49 -12.15 10.34
N LEU A 357 2.61 -11.09 11.10
CA LEU A 357 3.01 -9.80 10.57
C LEU A 357 4.54 -9.63 10.62
N PRO A 358 5.17 -9.03 9.61
CA PRO A 358 6.58 -8.66 9.74
C PRO A 358 6.75 -7.62 10.86
N ASN A 359 7.82 -7.73 11.64
CA ASN A 359 8.10 -6.82 12.76
C ASN A 359 8.65 -5.48 12.26
N VAL A 360 7.82 -4.71 11.58
CA VAL A 360 8.11 -3.36 11.07
C VAL A 360 6.98 -2.40 11.43
N SER A 361 7.20 -1.10 11.26
CA SER A 361 6.20 -0.07 11.54
C SER A 361 5.61 0.57 10.29
N TYR A 362 5.82 -0.01 9.11
CA TYR A 362 5.22 0.43 7.86
C TYR A 362 5.20 -0.70 6.84
N GLY A 363 4.01 -0.96 6.27
CA GLY A 363 3.80 -1.99 5.26
C GLY A 363 3.65 -3.41 5.82
N GLU A 364 3.58 -3.58 7.14
CA GLU A 364 3.31 -4.87 7.81
C GLU A 364 1.94 -5.42 7.42
N ASP A 365 0.94 -4.56 7.39
CA ASP A 365 -0.43 -4.82 6.99
C ASP A 365 -0.54 -5.17 5.51
N TYR A 366 0.15 -4.41 4.66
CA TYR A 366 0.20 -4.64 3.22
C TYR A 366 0.86 -5.98 2.88
N SER A 367 1.96 -6.31 3.57
CA SER A 367 2.65 -7.60 3.44
C SER A 367 1.72 -8.79 3.72
N VAL A 368 1.00 -8.73 4.84
CA VAL A 368 0.06 -9.79 5.24
C VAL A 368 -1.11 -9.88 4.28
N ALA A 369 -1.69 -8.75 3.89
CA ALA A 369 -2.83 -8.72 2.99
C ALA A 369 -2.49 -9.29 1.60
N LEU A 370 -1.31 -8.98 1.05
CA LEU A 370 -0.84 -9.60 -0.19
C LEU A 370 -0.73 -11.12 -0.05
N ARG A 371 -0.12 -11.61 1.04
CA ARG A 371 0.05 -13.04 1.29
C ARG A 371 -1.30 -13.75 1.49
N ILE A 372 -2.23 -13.15 2.24
CA ILE A 372 -3.60 -13.68 2.41
C ILE A 372 -4.31 -13.74 1.06
N SER A 373 -4.27 -12.65 0.27
CA SER A 373 -4.94 -12.55 -1.02
C SER A 373 -4.45 -13.57 -2.04
N ARG A 374 -3.25 -14.15 -1.86
CA ARG A 374 -2.71 -15.19 -2.74
C ARG A 374 -3.52 -16.48 -2.66
N TYR A 375 -4.07 -16.79 -1.50
CA TYR A 375 -4.76 -18.06 -1.25
C TYR A 375 -6.24 -17.89 -0.91
N TYR A 376 -6.62 -16.80 -0.24
CA TYR A 376 -7.93 -16.64 0.36
C TYR A 376 -8.66 -15.42 -0.16
N GLU A 377 -9.98 -15.49 -0.16
CA GLU A 377 -10.83 -14.36 -0.52
C GLU A 377 -10.82 -13.29 0.59
N ILE A 378 -10.76 -12.01 0.18
CA ILE A 378 -10.83 -10.84 1.05
C ILE A 378 -12.19 -10.17 0.82
N GLY A 379 -12.97 -10.02 1.90
CA GLY A 379 -14.24 -9.31 1.90
C GLY A 379 -14.05 -7.79 1.98
N ARG A 380 -15.04 -7.03 1.50
CA ARG A 380 -15.03 -5.57 1.50
C ARG A 380 -16.30 -5.01 2.13
N ILE A 381 -16.14 -3.92 2.89
CA ILE A 381 -17.21 -3.06 3.37
C ILE A 381 -17.02 -1.70 2.68
N TYR A 382 -17.96 -1.34 1.81
CA TYR A 382 -17.84 -0.14 0.97
C TYR A 382 -18.40 1.13 1.62
N GLU A 383 -19.28 1.00 2.62
CA GLU A 383 -19.71 2.10 3.49
C GLU A 383 -18.59 2.52 4.46
N SER A 384 -18.61 3.78 4.87
CA SER A 384 -17.66 4.27 5.88
C SER A 384 -17.92 3.64 7.24
N VAL A 385 -16.99 2.87 7.73
CA VAL A 385 -17.01 2.24 9.06
C VAL A 385 -15.88 2.74 9.97
N TYR A 386 -15.11 3.70 9.49
CA TYR A 386 -13.91 4.15 10.17
C TYR A 386 -13.66 5.65 9.91
N TYR A 387 -13.23 6.40 10.90
CA TYR A 387 -12.79 7.79 10.81
C TYR A 387 -11.28 7.86 10.97
N ALA A 388 -10.59 8.15 9.86
CA ALA A 388 -9.16 8.39 9.86
C ALA A 388 -8.91 9.87 10.19
N ARG A 389 -8.47 10.15 11.43
CA ARG A 389 -8.23 11.51 11.88
C ARG A 389 -6.89 12.04 11.38
N ARG A 390 -6.93 13.21 10.71
CA ARG A 390 -5.70 13.87 10.21
C ARG A 390 -5.27 14.98 11.16
N TRP A 391 -4.03 14.90 11.59
CA TRP A 391 -3.38 15.84 12.47
C TRP A 391 -1.86 15.77 12.36
N GLU A 392 -1.15 16.70 13.03
CA GLU A 392 0.30 16.82 13.00
C GLU A 392 1.06 15.62 13.56
N GLY A 393 0.40 14.81 14.38
CA GLY A 393 0.97 13.60 15.00
C GLY A 393 0.80 12.31 14.22
N ASN A 394 0.15 12.32 13.03
CA ASN A 394 0.05 11.12 12.21
C ASN A 394 1.43 10.65 11.75
N SER A 395 1.65 9.33 11.76
CA SER A 395 2.93 8.71 11.39
C SER A 395 3.31 8.92 9.92
N ASP A 396 2.33 9.25 9.07
CA ASP A 396 2.47 9.48 7.63
C ASP A 396 2.34 10.95 7.23
N ALA A 397 2.18 11.88 8.20
CA ALA A 397 2.09 13.30 7.93
C ALA A 397 3.49 13.85 7.60
N ALA A 398 3.61 14.55 6.46
CA ALA A 398 4.79 15.31 6.07
C ALA A 398 6.12 14.53 6.23
N LEU A 399 6.16 13.27 5.76
CA LEU A 399 7.36 12.45 5.82
C LEU A 399 8.54 13.10 5.08
N PRO A 400 9.76 13.10 5.67
CA PRO A 400 10.95 13.42 4.93
C PRO A 400 11.11 12.52 3.70
N LEU A 401 11.56 13.06 2.57
CA LEU A 401 11.69 12.33 1.31
C LEU A 401 12.47 11.01 1.45
N ALA A 402 13.57 11.02 2.20
CA ALA A 402 14.36 9.80 2.45
C ALA A 402 13.56 8.70 3.17
N THR A 403 12.64 9.09 4.05
CA THR A 403 11.75 8.13 4.73
C THR A 403 10.65 7.62 3.79
N ALA A 404 10.03 8.51 3.01
CA ALA A 404 9.04 8.15 1.99
C ALA A 404 9.66 7.17 0.97
N ASN A 405 10.84 7.47 0.45
CA ASN A 405 11.58 6.60 -0.46
C ASN A 405 11.88 5.22 0.13
N ARG A 406 12.31 5.17 1.39
CA ARG A 406 12.56 3.88 2.08
C ARG A 406 11.28 3.05 2.19
N TYR A 407 10.15 3.67 2.48
CA TYR A 407 8.86 3.02 2.59
C TYR A 407 8.36 2.52 1.23
N ASP A 408 8.49 3.34 0.21
CA ASP A 408 8.13 2.98 -1.15
C ASP A 408 9.00 1.84 -1.70
N ALA A 409 10.31 1.92 -1.49
CA ALA A 409 11.24 0.85 -1.88
C ALA A 409 10.94 -0.46 -1.14
N TYR A 410 10.57 -0.40 0.14
CA TYR A 410 10.16 -1.57 0.91
C TYR A 410 8.86 -2.17 0.37
N LYS A 411 7.82 -1.38 0.10
CA LYS A 411 6.58 -1.89 -0.51
C LYS A 411 6.82 -2.47 -1.91
N ASP A 412 7.66 -1.84 -2.72
CA ASP A 412 8.05 -2.39 -4.02
C ASP A 412 8.79 -3.73 -3.87
N HIS A 413 9.60 -3.88 -2.80
CA HIS A 413 10.21 -5.17 -2.47
C HIS A 413 9.18 -6.23 -2.07
N LEU A 414 8.19 -5.89 -1.25
CA LEU A 414 7.08 -6.79 -0.90
C LEU A 414 6.35 -7.28 -2.16
N ARG A 415 6.06 -6.38 -3.11
CA ARG A 415 5.48 -6.74 -4.42
C ARG A 415 6.40 -7.64 -5.23
N THR A 416 7.71 -7.38 -5.22
CA THR A 416 8.71 -8.22 -5.90
C THR A 416 8.65 -9.66 -5.38
N VAL A 417 8.63 -9.85 -4.07
CA VAL A 417 8.51 -11.16 -3.42
C VAL A 417 7.17 -11.81 -3.77
N GLU A 418 6.08 -11.04 -3.73
CA GLU A 418 4.74 -11.55 -4.05
C GLU A 418 4.62 -11.97 -5.51
N ILE A 419 5.13 -11.19 -6.46
CA ILE A 419 5.17 -11.53 -7.89
C ILE A 419 5.94 -12.82 -8.12
N ALA A 420 7.11 -12.98 -7.47
CA ALA A 420 7.90 -14.19 -7.58
C ALA A 420 7.14 -15.42 -7.03
N ALA A 421 6.45 -15.26 -5.90
CA ALA A 421 5.66 -16.33 -5.30
C ALA A 421 4.47 -16.75 -6.18
N ARG A 422 3.77 -15.77 -6.80
CA ARG A 422 2.65 -16.04 -7.73
C ARG A 422 3.11 -16.73 -9.00
N LYS A 423 4.23 -16.30 -9.57
CA LYS A 423 4.84 -16.98 -10.74
C LYS A 423 5.16 -18.44 -10.46
N ARG A 424 5.76 -18.72 -9.29
CA ARG A 424 6.05 -20.07 -8.86
C ARG A 424 4.78 -20.90 -8.72
N MET A 425 3.77 -20.39 -8.03
CA MET A 425 2.49 -21.07 -7.84
C MET A 425 1.81 -21.41 -9.18
N ASN A 426 1.75 -20.45 -10.11
CA ASN A 426 1.16 -20.68 -11.43
C ASN A 426 1.95 -21.71 -12.26
N HIS A 427 3.28 -21.74 -12.12
CA HIS A 427 4.10 -22.74 -12.78
C HIS A 427 3.86 -24.16 -12.23
N GLU A 428 3.76 -24.31 -10.92
CA GLU A 428 3.48 -25.58 -10.25
C GLU A 428 2.09 -26.11 -10.67
N LEU A 429 1.05 -25.28 -10.66
CA LEU A 429 -0.30 -25.63 -11.13
C LEU A 429 -0.34 -26.00 -12.63
N GLY A 430 0.43 -25.33 -13.47
CA GLY A 430 0.52 -25.64 -14.90
C GLY A 430 1.23 -26.97 -15.19
N THR A 431 2.13 -27.42 -14.30
CA THR A 431 2.82 -28.71 -14.42
C THR A 431 2.01 -29.89 -13.91
N GLU A 432 1.08 -29.70 -12.97
CA GLU A 432 0.18 -30.73 -12.48
C GLU A 432 -1.00 -31.04 -13.44
N ASN A 433 -1.32 -30.11 -14.33
CA ASN A 433 -2.42 -30.23 -15.30
C ASN A 433 -1.96 -30.74 -16.69
N ASN A 434 -0.67 -31.01 -16.92
CA ASN A 434 -0.09 -31.61 -18.10
C ASN A 434 0.45 -33.02 -17.81
#